data_c9e41a1526345ce35f2b2181e60f3b17
#
_entry.id   c9e41a1526345ce35f2b2181e60f3b17
#
_cell.length_a   1.000
_cell.length_b   1.000
_cell.length_c   1.000
_cell.angle_alpha   90.00
_cell.angle_beta   90.00
_cell.angle_gamma   90.00
#
_symmetry.space_group_name_H-M   'P 1'
#
loop_
_entity.id
_entity.type
_entity.pdbx_description
1 polymer ?
#
loop_
_entity_poly.entity_id
_entity_poly.type
_entity_poly.pdbx_seq_one_letter_code
_entity_poly.pdbx_strand_id
1 'polypeptide(L)'
;MKIKSVEPFILHLPLTSDSISDSTHSITHWGVVGTVIETTDGLKGYGFTGTHAHLASDRLITACIRDCYAPLLIGEDANEHQRLWTKLARYPSLQWVGRAGITHLALAAVDVALWDLKAKKAGVPLWSLLGGARTDRLEAYNTDIGWLSFSLEDLLAGSARAVEEEGFTRIKLKVGHDDPNNDVRRLEAVRKRLGPDVRIAIDGNGKWDLPTCQRFCERARDLDIYWFEEPLWYDDIAGHAALARSSTIPIALGEQLYTVDAFRAFISAGAVSYVQPDVTRLGGVTEYIQVADLALAHRLPVVPHAGEMSQVHVHLSYWHPASTILEYIPWIKDHFEEPSNVDGGIYRRPQQPGASTTVLKESFERYGKSLS
;
A
#
# COMPACT_ATOMS: atom_id res chain seq x y z
N MET A 1 5.74 21.57 -19.59
CA MET A 1 4.72 20.58 -20.04
C MET A 1 3.34 21.09 -19.63
N LYS A 2 2.56 21.66 -20.54
CA LYS A 2 1.19 22.11 -20.21
C LYS A 2 0.25 20.92 -20.14
N ILE A 3 -0.54 20.82 -19.07
CA ILE A 3 -1.57 19.79 -18.92
C ILE A 3 -2.74 20.11 -19.86
N LYS A 4 -3.07 19.16 -20.74
CA LYS A 4 -4.14 19.25 -21.74
C LYS A 4 -5.44 18.65 -21.19
N SER A 5 -5.36 17.46 -20.57
CA SER A 5 -6.50 16.76 -19.99
C SER A 5 -6.13 15.94 -18.76
N VAL A 6 -7.14 15.63 -17.95
CA VAL A 6 -7.08 14.79 -16.76
C VAL A 6 -8.30 13.89 -16.80
N GLU A 7 -8.11 12.63 -17.20
CA GLU A 7 -9.20 11.68 -17.47
C GLU A 7 -9.17 10.56 -16.42
N PRO A 8 -10.15 10.50 -15.53
CA PRO A 8 -10.23 9.40 -14.57
C PRO A 8 -10.67 8.08 -15.24
N PHE A 9 -10.32 6.97 -14.62
CA PHE A 9 -10.74 5.64 -15.04
C PHE A 9 -11.04 4.72 -13.84
N ILE A 10 -11.80 3.64 -14.09
CA ILE A 10 -12.07 2.56 -13.14
C ILE A 10 -11.83 1.23 -13.85
N LEU A 11 -11.10 0.33 -13.18
CA LEU A 11 -10.97 -1.08 -13.57
C LEU A 11 -11.43 -1.95 -12.40
N HIS A 12 -12.26 -2.96 -12.69
CA HIS A 12 -12.61 -4.01 -11.73
C HIS A 12 -11.96 -5.31 -12.15
N LEU A 13 -10.85 -5.64 -11.50
CA LEU A 13 -10.02 -6.80 -11.83
C LEU A 13 -10.46 -8.00 -10.99
N PRO A 14 -10.83 -9.13 -11.59
CA PRO A 14 -11.16 -10.33 -10.84
C PRO A 14 -9.91 -10.89 -10.16
N LEU A 15 -10.08 -11.46 -8.96
CA LEU A 15 -9.00 -12.22 -8.33
C LEU A 15 -8.78 -13.56 -9.06
N THR A 16 -7.62 -14.13 -8.87
CA THR A 16 -7.27 -15.46 -9.39
C THR A 16 -7.93 -16.60 -8.62
N SER A 17 -8.39 -16.33 -7.38
CA SER A 17 -9.17 -17.22 -6.52
C SER A 17 -10.64 -16.79 -6.46
N ASP A 18 -11.54 -17.70 -6.10
CA ASP A 18 -12.99 -17.42 -6.05
C ASP A 18 -13.32 -16.29 -5.06
N SER A 19 -12.76 -16.33 -3.87
CA SER A 19 -12.84 -15.25 -2.88
C SER A 19 -11.81 -15.45 -1.77
N ILE A 20 -11.36 -14.34 -1.21
CA ILE A 20 -10.51 -14.32 -0.02
C ILE A 20 -11.13 -13.43 1.03
N SER A 21 -10.75 -13.60 2.29
CA SER A 21 -11.14 -12.66 3.35
C SER A 21 -10.03 -12.43 4.36
N ASP A 22 -10.01 -11.21 4.86
CA ASP A 22 -9.39 -10.82 6.11
C ASP A 22 -10.43 -10.80 7.25
N SER A 23 -10.15 -10.09 8.35
CA SER A 23 -11.06 -9.99 9.50
C SER A 23 -12.25 -9.04 9.27
N THR A 24 -12.25 -8.25 8.22
CA THR A 24 -13.18 -7.15 7.95
C THR A 24 -13.79 -7.16 6.54
N HIS A 25 -13.11 -7.80 5.56
CA HIS A 25 -13.50 -7.78 4.14
C HIS A 25 -13.62 -9.18 3.55
N SER A 26 -14.50 -9.31 2.55
CA SER A 26 -14.54 -10.43 1.61
C SER A 26 -14.36 -9.88 0.19
N ILE A 27 -13.38 -10.39 -0.54
CA ILE A 27 -12.90 -9.81 -1.79
C ILE A 27 -13.02 -10.82 -2.92
N THR A 28 -13.68 -10.44 -4.01
CA THR A 28 -13.78 -11.21 -5.26
C THR A 28 -13.18 -10.48 -6.45
N HIS A 29 -13.16 -9.15 -6.38
CA HIS A 29 -12.60 -8.26 -7.40
C HIS A 29 -11.83 -7.14 -6.72
N TRP A 30 -10.81 -6.66 -7.40
CA TRP A 30 -10.05 -5.50 -6.95
C TRP A 30 -10.38 -4.26 -7.79
N GLY A 31 -10.71 -3.16 -7.11
CA GLY A 31 -10.99 -1.87 -7.74
C GLY A 31 -9.73 -1.05 -7.90
N VAL A 32 -9.31 -0.82 -9.13
CA VAL A 32 -8.26 0.15 -9.47
C VAL A 32 -8.92 1.41 -10.00
N VAL A 33 -8.74 2.51 -9.30
CA VAL A 33 -9.25 3.83 -9.70
C VAL A 33 -8.06 4.72 -10.02
N GLY A 34 -8.06 5.34 -11.18
CA GLY A 34 -6.90 6.14 -11.56
C GLY A 34 -7.23 7.33 -12.42
N THR A 35 -6.19 7.97 -12.89
CA THR A 35 -6.27 9.03 -13.87
C THR A 35 -5.14 8.94 -14.89
N VAL A 36 -5.44 9.36 -16.11
CA VAL A 36 -4.46 9.63 -17.16
C VAL A 36 -4.37 11.14 -17.31
N ILE A 37 -3.18 11.69 -17.12
CA ILE A 37 -2.88 13.10 -17.37
C ILE A 37 -2.15 13.18 -18.71
N GLU A 38 -2.73 13.88 -19.71
CA GLU A 38 -2.10 14.13 -21.00
C GLU A 38 -1.62 15.56 -21.08
N THR A 39 -0.42 15.75 -21.61
CA THR A 39 0.17 17.06 -21.87
C THR A 39 -0.04 17.51 -23.31
N THR A 40 0.13 18.81 -23.59
CA THR A 40 -0.05 19.38 -24.96
C THR A 40 0.96 18.84 -25.97
N ASP A 41 2.08 18.28 -25.53
CA ASP A 41 3.08 17.60 -26.36
C ASP A 41 2.84 16.08 -26.47
N GLY A 42 1.69 15.58 -25.97
CA GLY A 42 1.22 14.21 -26.14
C GLY A 42 1.76 13.20 -25.14
N LEU A 43 2.58 13.62 -24.16
CA LEU A 43 3.06 12.72 -23.12
C LEU A 43 1.92 12.37 -22.15
N LYS A 44 1.84 11.10 -21.74
CA LYS A 44 0.82 10.60 -20.81
C LYS A 44 1.45 10.07 -19.54
N GLY A 45 0.92 10.50 -18.39
CA GLY A 45 1.21 9.95 -17.09
C GLY A 45 0.00 9.24 -16.52
N TYR A 46 0.25 8.13 -15.85
CA TYR A 46 -0.75 7.26 -15.22
C TYR A 46 -0.56 7.25 -13.72
N GLY A 47 -1.64 7.43 -12.98
CA GLY A 47 -1.63 7.25 -11.55
C GLY A 47 -2.89 6.54 -11.10
N PHE A 48 -2.82 5.85 -9.97
CA PHE A 48 -3.94 5.07 -9.46
C PHE A 48 -3.98 5.05 -7.93
N THR A 49 -5.13 4.64 -7.44
CA THR A 49 -5.50 4.32 -6.07
C THR A 49 -6.57 3.23 -6.10
N GLY A 50 -7.19 2.91 -5.00
CA GLY A 50 -8.32 1.98 -4.95
C GLY A 50 -9.09 2.04 -3.65
N THR A 51 -10.30 1.48 -3.68
CA THR A 51 -11.18 1.35 -2.52
C THR A 51 -11.19 -0.08 -1.97
N HIS A 52 -10.21 -0.88 -2.35
CA HIS A 52 -10.18 -2.31 -2.07
C HIS A 52 -11.46 -3.01 -2.57
N ALA A 53 -12.19 -3.66 -1.69
CA ALA A 53 -13.38 -4.44 -2.04
C ALA A 53 -14.66 -3.60 -2.22
N HIS A 54 -14.68 -2.32 -1.86
CA HIS A 54 -15.90 -1.50 -1.96
C HIS A 54 -16.00 -0.80 -3.31
N LEU A 55 -16.20 -1.55 -4.37
CA LEU A 55 -16.19 -1.10 -5.77
C LEU A 55 -17.18 0.04 -6.07
N ALA A 56 -18.27 0.15 -5.31
CA ALA A 56 -19.24 1.23 -5.47
C ALA A 56 -18.65 2.62 -5.16
N SER A 57 -17.66 2.69 -4.27
CA SER A 57 -16.99 3.95 -3.90
C SER A 57 -16.00 4.45 -4.94
N ASP A 58 -15.62 3.64 -5.92
CA ASP A 58 -14.70 4.02 -7.00
C ASP A 58 -15.20 5.27 -7.75
N ARG A 59 -16.51 5.39 -7.92
CA ARG A 59 -17.15 6.56 -8.56
C ARG A 59 -16.98 7.84 -7.76
N LEU A 60 -16.88 7.77 -6.43
CA LEU A 60 -16.66 8.96 -5.59
C LEU A 60 -15.25 9.51 -5.82
N ILE A 61 -14.27 8.63 -6.00
CA ILE A 61 -12.89 9.03 -6.30
C ILE A 61 -12.82 9.65 -7.69
N THR A 62 -13.39 9.01 -8.71
CA THR A 62 -13.39 9.54 -10.07
C THR A 62 -14.14 10.87 -10.17
N ALA A 63 -15.25 11.03 -9.45
CA ALA A 63 -15.95 12.31 -9.34
C ALA A 63 -15.08 13.39 -8.70
N CYS A 64 -14.36 13.07 -7.62
CA CYS A 64 -13.41 14.00 -7.00
C CYS A 64 -12.29 14.41 -7.96
N ILE A 65 -11.71 13.47 -8.71
CA ILE A 65 -10.70 13.78 -9.72
C ILE A 65 -11.28 14.71 -10.81
N ARG A 66 -12.41 14.33 -11.40
CA ARG A 66 -13.02 15.02 -12.56
C ARG A 66 -13.54 16.42 -12.19
N ASP A 67 -14.28 16.50 -11.07
CA ASP A 67 -15.06 17.71 -10.73
C ASP A 67 -14.30 18.67 -9.83
N CYS A 68 -13.34 18.17 -9.03
CA CYS A 68 -12.60 18.99 -8.08
C CYS A 68 -11.14 19.25 -8.50
N TYR A 69 -10.41 18.25 -8.98
CA TYR A 69 -8.97 18.40 -9.24
C TYR A 69 -8.65 18.74 -10.70
N ALA A 70 -9.31 18.09 -11.66
CA ALA A 70 -9.03 18.33 -13.10
C ALA A 70 -9.16 19.80 -13.50
N PRO A 71 -10.22 20.56 -13.09
CA PRO A 71 -10.34 21.97 -13.42
C PRO A 71 -9.20 22.85 -12.89
N LEU A 72 -8.55 22.43 -11.79
CA LEU A 72 -7.42 23.15 -11.20
C LEU A 72 -6.09 22.87 -11.90
N LEU A 73 -6.02 21.79 -12.68
CA LEU A 73 -4.80 21.30 -13.32
C LEU A 73 -4.69 21.67 -14.79
N ILE A 74 -5.82 21.70 -15.51
CA ILE A 74 -5.82 21.99 -16.97
C ILE A 74 -5.16 23.35 -17.24
N GLY A 75 -4.18 23.36 -18.17
CA GLY A 75 -3.39 24.55 -18.52
C GLY A 75 -2.18 24.83 -17.62
N GLU A 76 -2.06 24.17 -16.48
CA GLU A 76 -0.91 24.27 -15.58
C GLU A 76 0.34 23.58 -16.16
N ASP A 77 1.51 23.91 -15.63
CA ASP A 77 2.77 23.25 -16.01
C ASP A 77 3.02 22.02 -15.08
N ALA A 78 2.95 20.82 -15.65
CA ALA A 78 3.18 19.57 -14.94
C ALA A 78 4.61 19.44 -14.34
N ASN A 79 5.58 20.26 -14.77
CA ASN A 79 6.91 20.28 -14.14
C ASN A 79 6.88 20.84 -12.71
N GLU A 80 5.89 21.66 -12.39
CA GLU A 80 5.73 22.29 -11.05
C GLU A 80 4.91 21.41 -10.09
N HIS A 81 5.10 20.09 -10.15
CA HIS A 81 4.29 19.13 -9.42
C HIS A 81 4.18 19.44 -7.91
N GLN A 82 5.24 19.92 -7.24
CA GLN A 82 5.20 20.31 -5.84
C GLN A 82 4.20 21.46 -5.57
N ARG A 83 4.19 22.46 -6.47
CA ARG A 83 3.23 23.56 -6.40
C ARG A 83 1.81 23.07 -6.67
N LEU A 84 1.67 22.19 -7.68
CA LEU A 84 0.37 21.61 -8.01
C LEU A 84 -0.17 20.75 -6.87
N TRP A 85 0.66 19.88 -6.29
CA TRP A 85 0.27 19.10 -5.12
C TRP A 85 -0.23 20.00 -3.98
N THR A 86 0.53 21.03 -3.64
CA THR A 86 0.14 21.98 -2.59
C THR A 86 -1.18 22.68 -2.91
N LYS A 87 -1.38 23.08 -4.18
CA LYS A 87 -2.62 23.70 -4.66
C LYS A 87 -3.83 22.78 -4.46
N LEU A 88 -3.69 21.48 -4.77
CA LEU A 88 -4.75 20.49 -4.65
C LEU A 88 -5.00 20.09 -3.19
N ALA A 89 -3.94 19.72 -2.47
CA ALA A 89 -4.02 19.27 -1.08
C ALA A 89 -4.57 20.35 -0.13
N ARG A 90 -4.35 21.62 -0.47
CA ARG A 90 -4.78 22.78 0.34
C ARG A 90 -5.85 23.63 -0.33
N TYR A 91 -6.59 23.08 -1.31
CA TYR A 91 -7.65 23.82 -1.97
C TYR A 91 -8.76 24.20 -0.96
N PRO A 92 -8.97 25.49 -0.66
CA PRO A 92 -9.78 25.91 0.49
C PRO A 92 -11.20 25.35 0.49
N SER A 93 -11.86 25.37 -0.66
CA SER A 93 -13.25 24.89 -0.75
C SER A 93 -13.36 23.38 -0.49
N LEU A 94 -12.39 22.58 -0.95
CA LEU A 94 -12.42 21.13 -0.76
C LEU A 94 -12.04 20.72 0.66
N GLN A 95 -11.18 21.48 1.33
CA GLN A 95 -10.79 21.21 2.72
C GLN A 95 -11.97 21.29 3.73
N TRP A 96 -13.05 21.99 3.37
CA TRP A 96 -14.26 22.01 4.19
C TRP A 96 -15.06 20.70 4.15
N VAL A 97 -14.85 19.90 3.09
CA VAL A 97 -15.59 18.65 2.88
C VAL A 97 -14.71 17.39 2.99
N GLY A 98 -13.40 17.52 2.87
CA GLY A 98 -12.50 16.37 3.02
C GLY A 98 -11.03 16.75 3.11
N ARG A 99 -10.31 16.13 4.08
CA ARG A 99 -8.86 16.23 4.27
C ARG A 99 -8.21 14.86 4.44
N ALA A 100 -8.94 13.79 4.14
CA ALA A 100 -8.54 12.39 4.23
C ALA A 100 -9.54 11.55 3.42
N GLY A 101 -9.35 10.25 3.34
CA GLY A 101 -10.25 9.34 2.63
C GLY A 101 -10.37 9.70 1.14
N ILE A 102 -11.60 9.82 0.63
CA ILE A 102 -11.87 10.00 -0.81
C ILE A 102 -11.03 11.12 -1.46
N THR A 103 -10.86 12.25 -0.78
CA THR A 103 -10.07 13.37 -1.32
C THR A 103 -8.58 13.02 -1.42
N HIS A 104 -8.04 12.28 -0.47
CA HIS A 104 -6.64 11.85 -0.51
C HIS A 104 -6.41 10.70 -1.48
N LEU A 105 -7.34 9.75 -1.60
CA LEU A 105 -7.30 8.72 -2.63
C LEU A 105 -7.27 9.34 -4.04
N ALA A 106 -8.13 10.34 -4.28
CA ALA A 106 -8.13 11.09 -5.54
C ALA A 106 -6.83 11.87 -5.75
N LEU A 107 -6.30 12.52 -4.71
CA LEU A 107 -5.03 13.25 -4.75
C LEU A 107 -3.86 12.30 -5.04
N ALA A 108 -3.86 11.11 -4.44
CA ALA A 108 -2.84 10.08 -4.69
C ALA A 108 -2.75 9.71 -6.18
N ALA A 109 -3.90 9.38 -6.79
CA ALA A 109 -3.94 9.05 -8.22
C ALA A 109 -3.39 10.19 -9.10
N VAL A 110 -3.73 11.44 -8.78
CA VAL A 110 -3.25 12.62 -9.52
C VAL A 110 -1.75 12.85 -9.32
N ASP A 111 -1.27 12.79 -8.08
CA ASP A 111 0.14 13.03 -7.76
C ASP A 111 1.05 11.95 -8.36
N VAL A 112 0.65 10.68 -8.28
CA VAL A 112 1.38 9.58 -8.93
C VAL A 112 1.46 9.79 -10.44
N ALA A 113 0.37 10.22 -11.10
CA ALA A 113 0.38 10.52 -12.54
C ALA A 113 1.33 11.68 -12.89
N LEU A 114 1.42 12.71 -12.05
CA LEU A 114 2.35 13.82 -12.25
C LEU A 114 3.81 13.36 -12.08
N TRP A 115 4.10 12.50 -11.12
CA TRP A 115 5.43 11.90 -10.95
C TRP A 115 5.79 10.96 -12.09
N ASP A 116 4.86 10.17 -12.59
CA ASP A 116 5.03 9.31 -13.75
C ASP A 116 5.38 10.13 -15.00
N LEU A 117 4.62 11.23 -15.26
CA LEU A 117 4.93 12.20 -16.32
C LEU A 117 6.36 12.75 -16.21
N LYS A 118 6.75 13.16 -15.01
CA LYS A 118 8.06 13.76 -14.77
C LYS A 118 9.19 12.75 -15.03
N ALA A 119 9.02 11.51 -14.58
CA ALA A 119 9.99 10.45 -14.80
C ALA A 119 10.08 10.04 -16.28
N LYS A 120 8.95 9.90 -16.96
CA LYS A 120 8.90 9.66 -18.42
C LYS A 120 9.54 10.79 -19.22
N LYS A 121 9.29 12.05 -18.85
CA LYS A 121 9.92 13.20 -19.50
C LYS A 121 11.43 13.21 -19.34
N ALA A 122 11.92 12.80 -18.18
CA ALA A 122 13.35 12.66 -17.91
C ALA A 122 13.98 11.42 -18.56
N GLY A 123 13.18 10.49 -19.08
CA GLY A 123 13.64 9.24 -19.69
C GLY A 123 14.21 8.24 -18.70
N VAL A 124 13.81 8.30 -17.41
CA VAL A 124 14.34 7.47 -16.34
C VAL A 124 13.23 6.87 -15.46
N PRO A 125 13.47 5.72 -14.80
CA PRO A 125 12.55 5.22 -13.77
C PRO A 125 12.42 6.18 -12.59
N LEU A 126 11.29 6.17 -11.90
CA LEU A 126 11.01 7.08 -10.78
C LEU A 126 12.07 7.00 -9.66
N TRP A 127 12.54 5.80 -9.28
CA TRP A 127 13.61 5.65 -8.28
C TRP A 127 14.91 6.37 -8.68
N SER A 128 15.23 6.40 -9.97
CA SER A 128 16.40 7.11 -10.51
C SER A 128 16.19 8.62 -10.50
N LEU A 129 14.99 9.09 -10.87
CA LEU A 129 14.61 10.51 -10.81
C LEU A 129 14.73 11.07 -9.37
N LEU A 130 14.38 10.26 -8.37
CA LEU A 130 14.44 10.64 -6.96
C LEU A 130 15.87 10.68 -6.38
N GLY A 131 16.87 10.24 -7.11
CA GLY A 131 18.28 10.34 -6.71
C GLY A 131 19.06 9.02 -6.74
N GLY A 132 18.44 7.95 -7.21
CA GLY A 132 19.09 6.65 -7.37
C GLY A 132 18.72 5.63 -6.29
N ALA A 133 19.03 4.37 -6.56
CA ALA A 133 18.73 3.29 -5.63
C ALA A 133 19.74 3.25 -4.47
N ARG A 134 19.24 3.08 -3.25
CA ARG A 134 20.06 2.89 -2.05
C ARG A 134 20.57 1.44 -1.92
N THR A 135 19.94 0.50 -2.60
CA THR A 135 20.24 -0.94 -2.51
C THR A 135 20.06 -1.59 -3.87
N ASP A 136 20.79 -2.67 -4.11
CA ASP A 136 20.59 -3.53 -5.28
C ASP A 136 19.60 -4.67 -5.01
N ARG A 137 19.20 -4.86 -3.76
CA ARG A 137 18.35 -5.95 -3.30
C ARG A 137 17.21 -5.42 -2.43
N LEU A 138 15.97 -5.58 -2.87
CA LEU A 138 14.75 -5.28 -2.11
C LEU A 138 14.03 -6.60 -1.84
N GLU A 139 14.03 -7.02 -0.58
CA GLU A 139 13.35 -8.25 -0.17
C GLU A 139 11.84 -8.03 -0.08
N ALA A 140 11.10 -9.08 -0.44
CA ALA A 140 9.64 -9.11 -0.32
C ALA A 140 9.21 -9.94 0.90
N TYR A 141 8.02 -9.60 1.46
CA TYR A 141 7.29 -10.50 2.33
C TYR A 141 5.95 -10.87 1.69
N ASN A 142 5.60 -12.16 1.73
CA ASN A 142 4.42 -12.67 1.03
C ASN A 142 3.19 -12.63 1.94
N THR A 143 2.16 -11.87 1.54
CA THR A 143 0.85 -11.78 2.22
C THR A 143 -0.19 -12.65 1.52
N ASP A 144 -0.02 -12.97 0.23
CA ASP A 144 -1.01 -13.68 -0.59
C ASP A 144 -1.37 -15.07 -0.06
N ILE A 145 -0.46 -15.68 0.72
CA ILE A 145 -0.65 -17.01 1.31
C ILE A 145 -1.33 -16.99 2.68
N GLY A 146 -1.59 -15.83 3.26
CA GLY A 146 -1.93 -15.67 4.68
C GLY A 146 -3.38 -15.32 4.99
N TRP A 147 -4.33 -15.49 4.07
CA TRP A 147 -5.71 -15.04 4.25
C TRP A 147 -6.47 -15.81 5.34
N LEU A 148 -7.37 -15.11 6.02
CA LEU A 148 -8.14 -15.66 7.14
C LEU A 148 -9.11 -16.74 6.68
N SER A 149 -9.62 -16.63 5.44
CA SER A 149 -10.52 -17.63 4.81
C SER A 149 -9.86 -18.97 4.46
N PHE A 150 -8.52 -19.03 4.45
CA PHE A 150 -7.82 -20.27 4.11
C PHE A 150 -7.96 -21.31 5.23
N SER A 151 -8.20 -22.56 4.85
CA SER A 151 -8.10 -23.67 5.78
C SER A 151 -6.69 -23.78 6.38
N LEU A 152 -6.54 -24.47 7.49
CA LEU A 152 -5.20 -24.69 8.06
C LEU A 152 -4.30 -25.47 7.09
N GLU A 153 -4.86 -26.41 6.33
CA GLU A 153 -4.14 -27.20 5.32
C GLU A 153 -3.61 -26.29 4.19
N ASP A 154 -4.47 -25.44 3.61
CA ASP A 154 -4.09 -24.50 2.55
C ASP A 154 -3.05 -23.50 3.04
N LEU A 155 -3.24 -22.98 4.26
CA LEU A 155 -2.30 -22.06 4.89
C LEU A 155 -0.91 -22.68 5.06
N LEU A 156 -0.83 -23.92 5.55
CA LEU A 156 0.45 -24.63 5.72
C LEU A 156 1.10 -24.97 4.38
N ALA A 157 0.32 -25.42 3.39
CA ALA A 157 0.80 -25.74 2.06
C ALA A 157 1.30 -24.47 1.33
N GLY A 158 0.52 -23.39 1.36
CA GLY A 158 0.88 -22.11 0.76
C GLY A 158 2.13 -21.50 1.41
N SER A 159 2.21 -21.53 2.75
CA SER A 159 3.38 -21.02 3.48
C SER A 159 4.64 -21.80 3.17
N ALA A 160 4.54 -23.14 3.08
CA ALA A 160 5.67 -23.98 2.72
C ALA A 160 6.16 -23.71 1.29
N ARG A 161 5.23 -23.64 0.31
CA ARG A 161 5.56 -23.31 -1.09
C ARG A 161 6.24 -21.94 -1.19
N ALA A 162 5.70 -20.91 -0.55
CA ALA A 162 6.29 -19.56 -0.57
C ALA A 162 7.74 -19.56 -0.07
N VAL A 163 8.04 -20.33 0.99
CA VAL A 163 9.38 -20.36 1.58
C VAL A 163 10.33 -21.31 0.81
N GLU A 164 9.88 -22.55 0.55
CA GLU A 164 10.75 -23.62 0.06
C GLU A 164 10.95 -23.56 -1.46
N GLU A 165 9.95 -23.10 -2.23
CA GLU A 165 9.99 -23.07 -3.69
C GLU A 165 10.15 -21.65 -4.25
N GLU A 166 9.47 -20.65 -3.64
CA GLU A 166 9.47 -19.26 -4.14
C GLU A 166 10.55 -18.40 -3.46
N GLY A 167 11.21 -18.89 -2.42
CA GLY A 167 12.37 -18.27 -1.77
C GLY A 167 12.06 -17.11 -0.83
N PHE A 168 10.82 -16.95 -0.38
CA PHE A 168 10.48 -15.94 0.62
C PHE A 168 11.05 -16.30 2.00
N THR A 169 11.69 -15.36 2.65
CA THR A 169 12.18 -15.48 4.03
C THR A 169 11.24 -14.84 5.06
N ARG A 170 10.18 -14.18 4.56
CA ARG A 170 9.18 -13.46 5.35
C ARG A 170 7.80 -13.67 4.78
N ILE A 171 6.84 -13.88 5.67
CA ILE A 171 5.41 -14.02 5.33
C ILE A 171 4.58 -13.16 6.25
N LYS A 172 3.38 -12.78 5.83
CA LYS A 172 2.37 -12.12 6.67
C LYS A 172 1.08 -12.93 6.66
N LEU A 173 0.49 -13.13 7.84
CA LEU A 173 -0.73 -13.91 8.04
C LEU A 173 -1.82 -13.01 8.63
N LYS A 174 -3.03 -13.12 8.11
CA LYS A 174 -4.20 -12.45 8.68
C LYS A 174 -4.62 -13.16 9.98
N VAL A 175 -4.91 -12.35 11.00
CA VAL A 175 -5.50 -12.76 12.29
C VAL A 175 -6.79 -11.96 12.51
N GLY A 176 -7.59 -12.31 13.51
CA GLY A 176 -8.82 -11.56 13.79
C GLY A 176 -10.07 -12.44 13.86
N HIS A 177 -9.93 -13.72 14.16
CA HIS A 177 -11.08 -14.57 14.51
C HIS A 177 -11.77 -14.02 15.77
N ASP A 178 -13.05 -14.28 15.92
CA ASP A 178 -13.82 -13.92 17.11
C ASP A 178 -13.26 -14.59 18.38
N ASP A 179 -12.72 -15.81 18.27
CA ASP A 179 -11.87 -16.43 19.28
C ASP A 179 -10.40 -16.35 18.91
N PRO A 180 -9.60 -15.43 19.51
CA PRO A 180 -8.18 -15.29 19.22
C PRO A 180 -7.33 -16.53 19.44
N ASN A 181 -7.85 -17.54 20.17
CA ASN A 181 -7.15 -18.81 20.32
C ASN A 181 -7.06 -19.59 19.01
N ASN A 182 -7.98 -19.36 18.07
CA ASN A 182 -7.89 -19.94 16.73
C ASN A 182 -6.67 -19.40 16.00
N ASP A 183 -6.41 -18.10 16.12
CA ASP A 183 -5.24 -17.46 15.50
C ASP A 183 -3.95 -17.96 16.11
N VAL A 184 -3.88 -18.10 17.46
CA VAL A 184 -2.70 -18.66 18.12
C VAL A 184 -2.40 -20.07 17.60
N ARG A 185 -3.41 -20.96 17.53
CA ARG A 185 -3.24 -22.33 17.01
C ARG A 185 -2.76 -22.35 15.55
N ARG A 186 -3.28 -21.47 14.71
CA ARG A 186 -2.85 -21.33 13.30
C ARG A 186 -1.38 -20.90 13.23
N LEU A 187 -0.99 -19.92 14.02
CA LEU A 187 0.39 -19.41 14.09
C LEU A 187 1.37 -20.46 14.65
N GLU A 188 0.99 -21.21 15.69
CA GLU A 188 1.78 -22.34 16.21
C GLU A 188 2.04 -23.40 15.14
N ALA A 189 1.00 -23.76 14.38
CA ALA A 189 1.12 -24.74 13.31
C ALA A 189 2.05 -24.24 12.18
N VAL A 190 1.93 -22.96 11.76
CA VAL A 190 2.82 -22.36 10.74
C VAL A 190 4.25 -22.27 11.28
N ARG A 191 4.47 -21.78 12.50
CA ARG A 191 5.81 -21.72 13.12
C ARG A 191 6.46 -23.10 13.20
N LYS A 192 5.70 -24.12 13.62
CA LYS A 192 6.18 -25.51 13.64
C LYS A 192 6.55 -26.04 12.25
N ARG A 193 5.77 -25.68 11.21
CA ARG A 193 6.01 -26.12 9.82
C ARG A 193 7.23 -25.45 9.20
N LEU A 194 7.43 -24.15 9.43
CA LEU A 194 8.46 -23.37 8.77
C LEU A 194 9.78 -23.26 9.56
N GLY A 195 9.78 -23.60 10.85
CA GLY A 195 10.96 -23.44 11.71
C GLY A 195 11.19 -22.00 12.17
N PRO A 196 12.29 -21.74 12.90
CA PRO A 196 12.57 -20.45 13.52
C PRO A 196 13.10 -19.38 12.58
N ASP A 197 13.68 -19.75 11.42
CA ASP A 197 14.39 -18.82 10.56
C ASP A 197 13.46 -17.94 9.70
N VAL A 198 12.21 -18.35 9.51
CA VAL A 198 11.22 -17.60 8.74
C VAL A 198 10.58 -16.53 9.64
N ARG A 199 10.61 -15.27 9.20
CA ARG A 199 9.94 -14.18 9.90
C ARG A 199 8.46 -14.16 9.58
N ILE A 200 7.62 -14.25 10.62
CA ILE A 200 6.16 -14.26 10.51
C ILE A 200 5.63 -12.95 11.05
N ALA A 201 5.08 -12.12 10.18
CA ALA A 201 4.28 -10.96 10.54
C ALA A 201 2.80 -11.36 10.65
N ILE A 202 2.03 -10.60 11.41
CA ILE A 202 0.58 -10.80 11.52
C ILE A 202 -0.16 -9.48 11.33
N ASP A 203 -1.42 -9.57 10.87
CA ASP A 203 -2.25 -8.42 10.58
C ASP A 203 -3.67 -8.64 11.07
N GLY A 204 -4.15 -7.75 11.96
CA GLY A 204 -5.46 -7.81 12.60
C GLY A 204 -6.53 -6.94 11.93
N ASN A 205 -6.16 -6.07 10.99
CA ASN A 205 -7.04 -5.12 10.28
C ASN A 205 -8.00 -4.36 11.24
N GLY A 206 -7.49 -3.93 12.38
CA GLY A 206 -8.25 -3.13 13.36
C GLY A 206 -9.38 -3.85 14.11
N LYS A 207 -9.42 -5.19 14.06
CA LYS A 207 -10.56 -5.99 14.53
C LYS A 207 -10.75 -6.00 16.04
N TRP A 208 -9.68 -6.06 16.82
CA TRP A 208 -9.75 -6.34 18.24
C TRP A 208 -9.70 -5.08 19.11
N ASP A 209 -10.10 -5.22 20.37
CA ASP A 209 -9.90 -4.23 21.43
C ASP A 209 -8.58 -4.45 22.18
N LEU A 210 -8.15 -3.44 22.92
CA LEU A 210 -6.88 -3.47 23.66
C LEU A 210 -6.76 -4.68 24.62
N PRO A 211 -7.75 -5.02 25.47
CA PRO A 211 -7.66 -6.19 26.32
C PRO A 211 -7.51 -7.50 25.55
N THR A 212 -8.16 -7.64 24.40
CA THR A 212 -8.05 -8.83 23.54
C THR A 212 -6.66 -8.92 22.93
N CYS A 213 -6.13 -7.82 22.38
CA CYS A 213 -4.77 -7.76 21.85
C CYS A 213 -3.72 -8.08 22.91
N GLN A 214 -3.86 -7.56 24.14
CA GLN A 214 -2.92 -7.87 25.24
C GLN A 214 -2.89 -9.35 25.57
N ARG A 215 -4.08 -9.99 25.71
CA ARG A 215 -4.17 -11.43 25.95
C ARG A 215 -3.62 -12.27 24.81
N PHE A 216 -3.86 -11.85 23.57
CA PHE A 216 -3.31 -12.51 22.38
C PHE A 216 -1.79 -12.41 22.37
N CYS A 217 -1.21 -11.22 22.54
CA CYS A 217 0.24 -11.02 22.56
C CYS A 217 0.93 -11.83 23.64
N GLU A 218 0.31 -11.96 24.82
CA GLU A 218 0.83 -12.80 25.91
C GLU A 218 0.89 -14.28 25.53
N ARG A 219 -0.14 -14.79 24.83
CA ARG A 219 -0.18 -16.20 24.36
C ARG A 219 0.74 -16.44 23.16
N ALA A 220 0.92 -15.45 22.29
CA ALA A 220 1.78 -15.54 21.12
C ALA A 220 3.25 -15.21 21.41
N ARG A 221 3.62 -14.91 22.67
CA ARG A 221 4.95 -14.45 23.08
C ARG A 221 6.09 -15.32 22.55
N ASP A 222 5.95 -16.63 22.62
CA ASP A 222 6.99 -17.59 22.26
C ASP A 222 7.00 -17.96 20.78
N LEU A 223 6.13 -17.32 19.97
CA LEU A 223 6.04 -17.58 18.52
C LEU A 223 6.98 -16.72 17.69
N ASP A 224 7.77 -15.83 18.30
CA ASP A 224 8.71 -14.92 17.61
C ASP A 224 8.05 -14.17 16.44
N ILE A 225 6.95 -13.46 16.74
CA ILE A 225 6.21 -12.69 15.76
C ILE A 225 6.99 -11.43 15.39
N TYR A 226 7.21 -11.22 14.09
CA TYR A 226 8.05 -10.14 13.58
C TYR A 226 7.43 -8.75 13.79
N TRP A 227 6.13 -8.59 13.51
CA TRP A 227 5.29 -7.46 13.92
C TRP A 227 3.81 -7.85 13.98
N PHE A 228 3.02 -7.05 14.71
CA PHE A 228 1.58 -7.08 14.71
C PHE A 228 1.06 -5.81 14.03
N GLU A 229 0.51 -5.98 12.81
CA GLU A 229 -0.05 -4.92 11.99
C GLU A 229 -1.49 -4.64 12.38
N GLU A 230 -1.83 -3.35 12.50
CA GLU A 230 -3.18 -2.87 12.83
C GLU A 230 -3.93 -3.69 13.90
N PRO A 231 -3.35 -3.86 15.11
CA PRO A 231 -4.00 -4.65 16.16
C PRO A 231 -5.35 -4.08 16.62
N LEU A 232 -5.49 -2.74 16.59
CA LEU A 232 -6.64 -1.98 17.11
C LEU A 232 -7.21 -1.08 16.01
N TRP A 233 -8.37 -0.48 16.30
CA TRP A 233 -8.97 0.51 15.42
C TRP A 233 -7.96 1.61 15.03
N TYR A 234 -7.98 2.00 13.77
CA TYR A 234 -6.96 2.82 13.10
C TYR A 234 -6.74 4.21 13.72
N ASP A 235 -7.74 4.78 14.41
CA ASP A 235 -7.64 6.10 15.06
C ASP A 235 -7.30 6.01 16.55
N ASP A 236 -7.16 4.80 17.12
CA ASP A 236 -6.87 4.61 18.54
C ASP A 236 -5.37 4.72 18.85
N ILE A 237 -4.84 5.94 18.79
CA ILE A 237 -3.44 6.23 19.10
C ILE A 237 -3.08 5.83 20.53
N ALA A 238 -3.97 6.10 21.49
CA ALA A 238 -3.72 5.83 22.90
C ALA A 238 -3.67 4.32 23.20
N GLY A 239 -4.58 3.54 22.57
CA GLY A 239 -4.59 2.09 22.66
C GLY A 239 -3.34 1.46 22.05
N HIS A 240 -2.95 1.89 20.86
CA HIS A 240 -1.70 1.42 20.21
C HIS A 240 -0.46 1.74 21.06
N ALA A 241 -0.37 2.95 21.62
CA ALA A 241 0.72 3.31 22.51
C ALA A 241 0.73 2.48 23.82
N ALA A 242 -0.45 2.16 24.35
CA ALA A 242 -0.57 1.28 25.51
C ALA A 242 -0.15 -0.16 25.18
N LEU A 243 -0.57 -0.69 24.04
CA LEU A 243 -0.19 -2.01 23.57
C LEU A 243 1.32 -2.10 23.30
N ALA A 244 1.90 -1.10 22.62
CA ALA A 244 3.34 -1.04 22.33
C ALA A 244 4.20 -1.08 23.61
N ARG A 245 3.72 -0.49 24.72
CA ARG A 245 4.42 -0.55 26.03
C ARG A 245 4.26 -1.87 26.76
N SER A 246 3.18 -2.61 26.52
CA SER A 246 2.86 -3.84 27.25
C SER A 246 3.17 -5.13 26.49
N SER A 247 3.36 -5.04 25.16
CA SER A 247 3.64 -6.19 24.29
C SER A 247 5.13 -6.31 23.97
N THR A 248 5.61 -7.54 23.81
CA THR A 248 6.93 -7.84 23.24
C THR A 248 6.90 -7.88 21.71
N ILE A 249 5.70 -7.97 21.12
CA ILE A 249 5.53 -7.97 19.66
C ILE A 249 5.53 -6.52 19.17
N PRO A 250 6.43 -6.13 18.25
CA PRO A 250 6.46 -4.79 17.68
C PRO A 250 5.16 -4.46 16.93
N ILE A 251 4.70 -3.22 17.01
CA ILE A 251 3.49 -2.75 16.32
C ILE A 251 3.85 -2.16 14.97
N ALA A 252 3.11 -2.54 13.92
CA ALA A 252 3.17 -1.95 12.59
C ALA A 252 1.81 -1.35 12.23
N LEU A 253 1.80 -0.21 11.53
CA LEU A 253 0.56 0.38 11.01
C LEU A 253 0.84 1.47 9.98
N GLY A 254 -0.18 1.82 9.21
CA GLY A 254 -0.11 2.95 8.31
C GLY A 254 -0.99 2.89 7.08
N GLU A 255 -1.48 1.72 6.68
CA GLU A 255 -2.31 1.58 5.47
C GLU A 255 -3.63 2.36 5.53
N GLN A 256 -4.14 2.64 6.72
CA GLN A 256 -5.36 3.43 6.93
C GLN A 256 -5.08 4.89 7.32
N LEU A 257 -3.81 5.33 7.30
CA LEU A 257 -3.44 6.71 7.60
C LEU A 257 -3.27 7.51 6.30
N TYR A 258 -3.98 8.64 6.22
CA TYR A 258 -4.06 9.43 4.99
C TYR A 258 -3.12 10.64 4.94
N THR A 259 -2.56 11.06 6.07
CA THR A 259 -1.77 12.30 6.13
C THR A 259 -0.49 12.15 6.93
N VAL A 260 0.53 12.92 6.60
CA VAL A 260 1.77 13.01 7.40
C VAL A 260 1.50 13.37 8.86
N ASP A 261 0.46 14.16 9.14
CA ASP A 261 0.10 14.54 10.52
C ASP A 261 -0.45 13.37 11.32
N ALA A 262 -1.20 12.45 10.69
CA ALA A 262 -1.65 11.22 11.31
C ALA A 262 -0.44 10.33 11.69
N PHE A 263 0.51 10.12 10.77
CA PHE A 263 1.74 9.38 11.08
C PHE A 263 2.54 10.04 12.20
N ARG A 264 2.68 11.37 12.20
CA ARG A 264 3.37 12.10 13.26
C ARG A 264 2.75 11.85 14.62
N ALA A 265 1.42 11.80 14.71
CA ALA A 265 0.72 11.55 15.96
C ALA A 265 1.04 10.17 16.54
N PHE A 266 0.99 9.11 15.73
CA PHE A 266 1.36 7.74 16.13
C PHE A 266 2.83 7.61 16.51
N ILE A 267 3.74 8.16 15.71
CA ILE A 267 5.19 8.14 15.97
C ILE A 267 5.52 8.89 17.27
N SER A 268 4.96 10.08 17.47
CA SER A 268 5.20 10.89 18.67
C SER A 268 4.66 10.24 19.95
N ALA A 269 3.59 9.44 19.86
CA ALA A 269 3.03 8.68 20.97
C ALA A 269 3.84 7.42 21.30
N GLY A 270 4.84 7.04 20.49
CA GLY A 270 5.55 5.76 20.63
C GLY A 270 4.64 4.55 20.37
N ALA A 271 3.66 4.73 19.48
CA ALA A 271 2.62 3.75 19.20
C ALA A 271 2.97 2.78 18.07
N VAL A 272 4.09 3.01 17.36
CA VAL A 272 4.49 2.26 16.17
C VAL A 272 5.99 1.97 16.20
N SER A 273 6.36 0.76 15.76
CA SER A 273 7.75 0.30 15.58
C SER A 273 8.14 0.16 14.11
N TYR A 274 7.17 -0.14 13.25
CA TYR A 274 7.31 -0.24 11.78
C TYR A 274 6.26 0.65 11.12
N VAL A 275 6.71 1.61 10.32
CA VAL A 275 5.84 2.58 9.65
C VAL A 275 5.45 2.03 8.27
N GLN A 276 4.14 1.92 7.99
CA GLN A 276 3.60 1.27 6.79
C GLN A 276 2.82 2.25 5.90
N PRO A 277 3.48 3.28 5.33
CA PRO A 277 2.79 4.21 4.46
C PRO A 277 2.37 3.51 3.15
N ASP A 278 1.18 3.84 2.67
CA ASP A 278 0.72 3.44 1.36
C ASP A 278 0.59 4.68 0.46
N VAL A 279 1.34 4.69 -0.66
CA VAL A 279 1.34 5.82 -1.61
C VAL A 279 -0.04 6.05 -2.23
N THR A 280 -0.88 5.02 -2.29
CA THR A 280 -2.23 5.11 -2.84
C THR A 280 -3.26 5.66 -1.85
N ARG A 281 -2.92 5.71 -0.55
CA ARG A 281 -3.74 6.24 0.55
C ARG A 281 -3.34 7.64 0.95
N LEU A 282 -2.05 7.88 1.05
CA LEU A 282 -1.48 9.22 1.22
C LEU A 282 -1.79 10.08 0.00
N GLY A 283 -1.51 11.37 0.07
CA GLY A 283 -1.59 12.26 -1.09
C GLY A 283 -0.55 11.97 -2.17
N GLY A 284 -0.27 10.71 -2.45
CA GLY A 284 0.67 10.24 -3.48
C GLY A 284 2.13 10.20 -3.03
N VAL A 285 3.03 10.19 -4.01
CA VAL A 285 4.49 10.14 -3.82
C VAL A 285 4.99 11.32 -3.01
N THR A 286 4.44 12.51 -3.26
CA THR A 286 4.86 13.75 -2.59
C THR A 286 4.67 13.68 -1.07
N GLU A 287 3.55 13.16 -0.58
CA GLU A 287 3.30 13.02 0.84
C GLU A 287 3.97 11.76 1.44
N TYR A 288 4.07 10.69 0.64
CA TYR A 288 4.84 9.50 1.03
C TYR A 288 6.28 9.85 1.40
N ILE A 289 6.95 10.70 0.61
CA ILE A 289 8.31 11.17 0.91
C ILE A 289 8.37 11.85 2.28
N GLN A 290 7.40 12.70 2.60
CA GLN A 290 7.35 13.38 3.89
C GLN A 290 7.18 12.41 5.06
N VAL A 291 6.37 11.36 4.90
CA VAL A 291 6.18 10.31 5.91
C VAL A 291 7.46 9.47 6.07
N ALA A 292 8.09 9.11 4.97
CA ALA A 292 9.31 8.32 5.00
C ALA A 292 10.49 9.09 5.62
N ASP A 293 10.62 10.38 5.31
CA ASP A 293 11.60 11.28 5.95
C ASP A 293 11.33 11.46 7.45
N LEU A 294 10.05 11.57 7.84
CA LEU A 294 9.65 11.62 9.25
C LEU A 294 10.05 10.34 10.00
N ALA A 295 9.76 9.17 9.41
CA ALA A 295 10.16 7.88 9.98
C ALA A 295 11.69 7.78 10.11
N LEU A 296 12.45 8.19 9.09
CA LEU A 296 13.91 8.23 9.10
C LEU A 296 14.45 9.10 10.23
N ALA A 297 13.89 10.31 10.42
CA ALA A 297 14.28 11.22 11.48
C ALA A 297 14.08 10.62 12.89
N HIS A 298 13.07 9.76 13.03
CA HIS A 298 12.78 8.99 14.26
C HIS A 298 13.49 7.63 14.33
N ARG A 299 14.32 7.28 13.32
CA ARG A 299 15.02 5.98 13.21
C ARG A 299 14.07 4.78 13.16
N LEU A 300 12.88 4.97 12.61
CA LEU A 300 11.90 3.92 12.40
C LEU A 300 12.04 3.34 10.99
N PRO A 301 12.01 2.01 10.83
CA PRO A 301 11.97 1.39 9.52
C PRO A 301 10.64 1.65 8.83
N VAL A 302 10.72 1.90 7.52
CA VAL A 302 9.57 1.97 6.62
C VAL A 302 9.43 0.63 5.94
N VAL A 303 8.26 0.02 6.09
CA VAL A 303 7.88 -1.28 5.49
C VAL A 303 6.52 -1.08 4.81
N PRO A 304 6.48 -0.46 3.63
CA PRO A 304 5.25 0.02 3.05
C PRO A 304 4.19 -1.08 2.94
N HIS A 305 2.94 -0.73 3.27
CA HIS A 305 1.79 -1.45 2.75
C HIS A 305 1.74 -1.17 1.25
N ALA A 306 1.76 -2.21 0.46
CA ALA A 306 1.69 -2.09 -0.99
C ALA A 306 0.52 -2.90 -1.53
N GLY A 307 0.13 -3.91 -0.77
CA GLY A 307 -0.86 -4.86 -1.20
C GLY A 307 -0.58 -5.32 -2.62
N GLU A 308 -1.60 -5.33 -3.41
CA GLU A 308 -1.57 -5.66 -4.83
C GLU A 308 -1.10 -4.48 -5.72
N MET A 309 -1.02 -3.25 -5.19
CA MET A 309 -0.68 -2.02 -5.94
C MET A 309 0.80 -1.63 -5.78
N SER A 310 1.70 -2.59 -5.88
CA SER A 310 3.12 -2.43 -5.54
C SER A 310 3.97 -1.63 -6.54
N GLN A 311 3.48 -1.30 -7.74
CA GLN A 311 4.27 -0.69 -8.82
C GLN A 311 5.07 0.52 -8.36
N VAL A 312 4.41 1.53 -7.80
CA VAL A 312 5.06 2.76 -7.31
C VAL A 312 5.91 2.48 -6.07
N HIS A 313 5.41 1.62 -5.17
CA HIS A 313 6.09 1.28 -3.92
C HIS A 313 7.46 0.62 -4.15
N VAL A 314 7.61 -0.17 -5.21
CA VAL A 314 8.91 -0.76 -5.59
C VAL A 314 9.94 0.34 -5.85
N HIS A 315 9.59 1.40 -6.60
CA HIS A 315 10.47 2.54 -6.84
C HIS A 315 10.84 3.25 -5.53
N LEU A 316 9.86 3.55 -4.69
CA LEU A 316 10.06 4.27 -3.44
C LEU A 316 10.89 3.46 -2.45
N SER A 317 10.70 2.14 -2.42
CA SER A 317 11.45 1.24 -1.54
C SER A 317 12.89 1.03 -2.00
N TYR A 318 13.15 1.02 -3.30
CA TYR A 318 14.52 1.03 -3.80
C TYR A 318 15.26 2.33 -3.48
N TRP A 319 14.54 3.44 -3.49
CA TRP A 319 15.15 4.76 -3.31
C TRP A 319 15.33 5.17 -1.85
N HIS A 320 14.30 5.05 -0.99
CA HIS A 320 14.32 5.68 0.33
C HIS A 320 15.14 4.90 1.36
N PRO A 321 16.07 5.55 2.11
CA PRO A 321 16.97 4.87 3.05
C PRO A 321 16.28 4.21 4.24
N ALA A 322 15.10 4.67 4.65
CA ALA A 322 14.33 4.04 5.74
C ALA A 322 13.58 2.79 5.29
N SER A 323 13.35 2.59 3.98
CA SER A 323 12.64 1.41 3.47
C SER A 323 13.53 0.16 3.61
N THR A 324 12.97 -0.93 4.09
CA THR A 324 13.75 -2.15 4.37
C THR A 324 13.29 -3.35 3.54
N ILE A 325 11.99 -3.59 3.49
CA ILE A 325 11.34 -4.68 2.77
C ILE A 325 10.03 -4.16 2.19
N LEU A 326 9.42 -4.92 1.27
CA LEU A 326 8.14 -4.53 0.65
C LEU A 326 7.16 -5.70 0.59
N GLU A 327 5.88 -5.41 0.81
CA GLU A 327 4.79 -6.36 0.72
C GLU A 327 4.62 -6.91 -0.70
N TYR A 328 4.22 -8.17 -0.81
CA TYR A 328 3.95 -8.84 -2.09
C TYR A 328 2.58 -9.51 -2.09
N ILE A 329 1.72 -9.01 -3.00
CA ILE A 329 0.45 -9.60 -3.41
C ILE A 329 0.40 -9.49 -4.94
N PRO A 330 0.31 -10.58 -5.72
CA PRO A 330 0.55 -10.56 -7.17
C PRO A 330 -0.66 -10.24 -8.04
N TRP A 331 -1.83 -9.96 -7.47
CA TRP A 331 -3.13 -10.04 -8.18
C TRP A 331 -3.27 -9.18 -9.43
N ILE A 332 -2.76 -7.94 -9.39
CA ILE A 332 -2.99 -6.99 -10.48
C ILE A 332 -1.73 -6.64 -11.28
N LYS A 333 -0.57 -7.17 -10.91
CA LYS A 333 0.71 -6.77 -11.50
C LYS A 333 0.76 -6.97 -13.03
N ASP A 334 0.10 -8.00 -13.55
CA ASP A 334 0.12 -8.34 -14.97
C ASP A 334 -0.82 -7.47 -15.84
N HIS A 335 -1.49 -6.48 -15.23
CA HIS A 335 -2.29 -5.47 -15.92
C HIS A 335 -1.51 -4.19 -16.26
N PHE A 336 -0.20 -4.16 -15.94
CA PHE A 336 0.68 -3.02 -16.19
C PHE A 336 1.77 -3.38 -17.20
N GLU A 337 2.27 -2.38 -17.98
CA GLU A 337 3.34 -2.56 -18.96
C GLU A 337 4.64 -3.02 -18.30
N GLU A 338 4.92 -2.59 -17.08
CA GLU A 338 6.05 -3.04 -16.26
C GLU A 338 5.53 -3.64 -14.95
N PRO A 339 5.36 -4.98 -14.89
CA PRO A 339 4.85 -5.64 -13.70
C PRO A 339 5.89 -5.66 -12.56
N SER A 340 5.40 -5.54 -11.30
CA SER A 340 6.21 -5.62 -10.09
C SER A 340 6.53 -7.09 -9.74
N ASN A 341 7.47 -7.69 -10.45
CA ASN A 341 7.84 -9.08 -10.29
C ASN A 341 8.80 -9.33 -9.12
N VAL A 342 8.63 -10.49 -8.49
CA VAL A 342 9.49 -11.03 -7.44
C VAL A 342 10.09 -12.34 -7.91
N ASP A 343 11.40 -12.51 -7.71
CA ASP A 343 12.14 -13.75 -7.99
C ASP A 343 12.94 -14.14 -6.75
N GLY A 344 12.76 -15.35 -6.27
CA GLY A 344 13.44 -15.83 -5.07
C GLY A 344 13.25 -14.92 -3.86
N GLY A 345 12.03 -14.40 -3.65
CA GLY A 345 11.71 -13.47 -2.57
C GLY A 345 12.27 -12.04 -2.74
N ILE A 346 12.78 -11.68 -3.93
CA ILE A 346 13.41 -10.37 -4.21
C ILE A 346 12.65 -9.66 -5.33
N TYR A 347 12.27 -8.40 -5.11
CA TYR A 347 11.70 -7.57 -6.15
C TYR A 347 12.70 -7.26 -7.26
N ARG A 348 12.26 -7.36 -8.51
CA ARG A 348 13.00 -6.82 -9.64
C ARG A 348 12.95 -5.31 -9.61
N ARG A 349 14.10 -4.67 -9.78
CA ARG A 349 14.17 -3.21 -9.85
C ARG A 349 13.62 -2.73 -11.19
N PRO A 350 12.63 -1.81 -11.21
CA PRO A 350 12.07 -1.26 -12.44
C PRO A 350 13.13 -0.59 -13.32
N GLN A 351 12.98 -0.74 -14.65
CA GLN A 351 13.95 -0.24 -15.62
C GLN A 351 13.35 0.77 -16.59
N GLN A 352 12.03 0.74 -16.80
CA GLN A 352 11.39 1.61 -17.76
C GLN A 352 11.22 3.04 -17.21
N PRO A 353 11.26 4.07 -18.08
CA PRO A 353 10.94 5.43 -17.68
C PRO A 353 9.51 5.55 -17.15
N GLY A 354 9.34 6.20 -15.99
CA GLY A 354 8.06 6.35 -15.33
C GLY A 354 8.00 5.73 -13.94
N ALA A 355 6.79 5.56 -13.45
CA ALA A 355 6.48 5.00 -12.14
C ALA A 355 5.90 3.56 -12.22
N SER A 356 6.07 2.88 -13.36
CA SER A 356 5.52 1.54 -13.69
C SER A 356 3.98 1.48 -13.60
N THR A 357 3.30 2.61 -13.80
CA THR A 357 1.85 2.75 -13.62
C THR A 357 1.05 2.72 -14.91
N THR A 358 1.71 2.57 -16.08
CA THR A 358 1.01 2.48 -17.36
C THR A 358 0.23 1.18 -17.45
N VAL A 359 -1.10 1.32 -17.50
CA VAL A 359 -2.04 0.19 -17.61
C VAL A 359 -2.07 -0.31 -19.06
N LEU A 360 -2.08 -1.61 -19.24
CA LEU A 360 -2.21 -2.26 -20.55
C LEU A 360 -3.54 -1.89 -21.22
N LYS A 361 -3.52 -1.64 -22.52
CA LYS A 361 -4.71 -1.30 -23.30
C LYS A 361 -5.77 -2.38 -23.22
N GLU A 362 -5.38 -3.66 -23.28
CA GLU A 362 -6.29 -4.80 -23.16
C GLU A 362 -6.99 -4.86 -21.80
N SER A 363 -6.32 -4.39 -20.72
CA SER A 363 -6.92 -4.31 -19.40
C SER A 363 -8.02 -3.25 -19.34
N PHE A 364 -7.84 -2.11 -20.01
CA PHE A 364 -8.91 -1.11 -20.16
C PHE A 364 -10.09 -1.66 -20.97
N GLU A 365 -9.82 -2.34 -22.09
CA GLU A 365 -10.87 -2.90 -22.96
C GLU A 365 -11.71 -3.96 -22.25
N ARG A 366 -11.06 -4.78 -21.43
CA ARG A 366 -11.73 -5.93 -20.78
C ARG A 366 -12.38 -5.59 -19.44
N TYR A 367 -11.77 -4.75 -18.64
CA TYR A 367 -12.14 -4.52 -17.23
C TYR A 367 -12.57 -3.10 -16.91
N GLY A 368 -12.48 -2.19 -17.89
CA GLY A 368 -12.93 -0.80 -17.73
C GLY A 368 -14.40 -0.69 -17.36
N LYS A 369 -14.73 0.23 -16.44
CA LYS A 369 -16.10 0.49 -16.00
C LYS A 369 -16.53 1.91 -16.37
N SER A 370 -17.84 2.08 -16.59
CA SER A 370 -18.42 3.40 -16.78
C SER A 370 -18.20 4.29 -15.56
N LEU A 371 -17.93 5.57 -15.81
CA LEU A 371 -17.80 6.61 -14.79
C LEU A 371 -19.15 7.19 -14.35
N SER A 372 -20.23 6.85 -15.08
CA SER A 372 -21.61 7.28 -14.83
C SER A 372 -22.33 6.35 -13.87
#